data_d44a716855552730cdd331e5ebf3f365
#
_entry.id   d44a716855552730cdd331e5ebf3f365
#
_cell.length_a   1.000
_cell.length_b   1.000
_cell.length_c   1.000
_cell.angle_alpha   90.00
_cell.angle_beta   90.00
_cell.angle_gamma   90.00
#
_symmetry.space_group_name_H-M   'P 1'
#
loop_
_entity.id
_entity.type
_entity.pdbx_description
1 polymer ?
#
loop_
_entity_poly.entity_id
_entity_poly.type
_entity_poly.pdbx_seq_one_letter_code
_entity_poly.pdbx_strand_id
1 'polypeptide(L)'
;MPVDVPPADELDPPGDPESVARTICLRLLESQARTRAELEAALRKKGVPDDAGQRVLDRFTEVGLIDDGALADGYAQAQQGRGLARRAVAQKLRRRGVDEATIGHAVSTIDRSSEYAAAQRLVARKLPSLRGLDPPVQARRLVGMLCRRGYSTGLAHDVVRTAIAGVDLLTDGD
;
A
#
# COMPACT_ATOMS: atom_id res chain seq x y z
N MET A 1 -54.44 35.85 -2.79
CA MET A 1 -53.36 35.71 -3.80
C MET A 1 -52.61 34.47 -3.49
N PRO A 2 -52.78 33.34 -4.23
CA PRO A 2 -51.93 32.19 -4.03
C PRO A 2 -50.52 32.52 -4.55
N VAL A 3 -49.52 32.35 -3.74
CA VAL A 3 -48.10 32.36 -4.17
C VAL A 3 -47.89 31.12 -5.02
N ASP A 4 -47.63 31.38 -6.28
CA ASP A 4 -47.22 30.36 -7.26
C ASP A 4 -45.83 29.87 -6.81
N VAL A 5 -45.79 28.71 -6.16
CA VAL A 5 -44.53 28.01 -5.86
C VAL A 5 -44.19 27.26 -7.13
N PRO A 6 -43.07 27.59 -7.84
CA PRO A 6 -42.68 26.85 -9.01
C PRO A 6 -42.47 25.38 -8.64
N PRO A 7 -42.81 24.44 -9.52
CA PRO A 7 -42.65 23.02 -9.27
C PRO A 7 -41.14 22.72 -9.01
N ALA A 8 -40.86 21.88 -8.02
CA ALA A 8 -39.54 21.45 -7.60
C ALA A 8 -38.76 20.60 -8.62
N ASP A 9 -39.10 20.66 -9.90
CA ASP A 9 -38.56 19.88 -11.02
C ASP A 9 -37.72 20.70 -12.02
N GLU A 10 -37.35 21.94 -11.69
CA GLU A 10 -36.18 22.54 -12.35
C GLU A 10 -34.92 22.12 -11.57
N LEU A 11 -34.66 20.82 -11.58
CA LEU A 11 -33.30 20.30 -11.35
C LEU A 11 -32.42 20.97 -12.39
N ASP A 12 -31.38 21.68 -11.94
CA ASP A 12 -30.26 22.09 -12.78
C ASP A 12 -29.97 20.96 -13.79
N PRO A 13 -29.81 21.29 -15.10
CA PRO A 13 -29.48 20.25 -16.09
C PRO A 13 -28.31 19.44 -15.51
N PRO A 14 -28.37 18.10 -15.57
CA PRO A 14 -27.32 17.28 -14.99
C PRO A 14 -26.01 17.80 -15.53
N GLY A 15 -25.16 18.34 -14.65
CA GLY A 15 -23.90 18.96 -15.01
C GLY A 15 -23.13 17.99 -15.91
N ASP A 16 -22.48 18.49 -16.95
CA ASP A 16 -21.69 17.69 -17.90
C ASP A 16 -20.95 16.58 -17.14
N PRO A 17 -21.20 15.29 -17.46
CA PRO A 17 -20.64 14.17 -16.70
C PRO A 17 -19.13 14.22 -16.57
N GLU A 18 -18.41 14.78 -17.56
CA GLU A 18 -16.95 14.97 -17.48
C GLU A 18 -16.57 16.04 -16.46
N SER A 19 -17.31 17.14 -16.39
CA SER A 19 -17.11 18.18 -15.37
C SER A 19 -17.32 17.64 -13.96
N VAL A 20 -18.35 16.83 -13.76
CA VAL A 20 -18.60 16.15 -12.48
C VAL A 20 -17.46 15.18 -12.15
N ALA A 21 -17.04 14.34 -13.11
CA ALA A 21 -15.93 13.42 -12.94
C ALA A 21 -14.64 14.15 -12.56
N ARG A 22 -14.33 15.24 -13.28
CA ARG A 22 -13.14 16.07 -13.02
C ARG A 22 -13.14 16.63 -11.60
N THR A 23 -14.25 17.20 -11.18
CA THR A 23 -14.40 17.76 -9.83
C THR A 23 -14.20 16.70 -8.74
N ILE A 24 -14.77 15.50 -8.92
CA ILE A 24 -14.61 14.38 -7.98
C ILE A 24 -13.14 13.94 -7.91
N CYS A 25 -12.50 13.73 -9.06
CA CYS A 25 -11.10 13.28 -9.10
C CYS A 25 -10.16 14.31 -8.48
N LEU A 26 -10.29 15.61 -8.81
CA LEU A 26 -9.45 16.66 -8.22
C LEU A 26 -9.58 16.69 -6.71
N ARG A 27 -10.81 16.67 -6.16
CA ARG A 27 -11.05 16.66 -4.72
C ARG A 27 -10.43 15.43 -4.04
N LEU A 28 -10.45 14.26 -4.68
CA LEU A 28 -9.84 13.06 -4.15
C LEU A 28 -8.31 13.14 -4.16
N LEU A 29 -7.73 13.66 -5.24
CA LEU A 29 -6.28 13.83 -5.40
C LEU A 29 -5.69 14.91 -4.48
N GLU A 30 -6.44 15.97 -4.17
CA GLU A 30 -6.05 16.98 -3.18
C GLU A 30 -5.84 16.38 -1.78
N SER A 31 -6.60 15.35 -1.43
CA SER A 31 -6.51 14.72 -0.10
C SER A 31 -5.35 13.74 0.02
N GLN A 32 -5.07 12.96 -1.02
CA GLN A 32 -3.97 11.98 -1.10
C GLN A 32 -3.79 11.43 -2.51
N ALA A 33 -2.58 10.95 -2.80
CA ALA A 33 -2.32 10.24 -4.05
C ALA A 33 -3.19 8.97 -4.17
N ARG A 34 -3.84 8.84 -5.33
CA ARG A 34 -4.75 7.74 -5.68
C ARG A 34 -4.29 7.06 -6.94
N THR A 35 -4.53 5.75 -7.03
CA THR A 35 -4.35 5.02 -8.28
C THR A 35 -5.48 5.32 -9.25
N ARG A 36 -5.23 5.10 -10.54
CA ARG A 36 -6.26 5.19 -11.59
C ARG A 36 -7.47 4.31 -11.23
N ALA A 37 -7.24 3.08 -10.78
CA ALA A 37 -8.30 2.14 -10.39
C ALA A 37 -9.13 2.64 -9.19
N GLU A 38 -8.50 3.26 -8.18
CA GLU A 38 -9.20 3.85 -7.04
C GLU A 38 -10.11 5.02 -7.46
N LEU A 39 -9.65 5.85 -8.40
CA LEU A 39 -10.46 6.95 -8.94
C LEU A 39 -11.61 6.44 -9.80
N GLU A 40 -11.37 5.44 -10.67
CA GLU A 40 -12.41 4.79 -11.47
C GLU A 40 -13.51 4.21 -10.57
N ALA A 41 -13.13 3.46 -9.54
CA ALA A 41 -14.09 2.92 -8.57
C ALA A 41 -14.89 4.02 -7.84
N ALA A 42 -14.25 5.13 -7.53
CA ALA A 42 -14.92 6.28 -6.90
C ALA A 42 -15.92 6.97 -7.84
N LEU A 43 -15.57 7.15 -9.11
CA LEU A 43 -16.46 7.71 -10.13
C LEU A 43 -17.69 6.82 -10.35
N ARG A 44 -17.47 5.50 -10.49
CA ARG A 44 -18.55 4.51 -10.63
C ARG A 44 -19.48 4.51 -9.42
N LYS A 45 -18.93 4.59 -8.21
CA LYS A 45 -19.73 4.70 -6.97
C LYS A 45 -20.59 5.96 -6.92
N LYS A 46 -20.16 7.03 -7.58
CA LYS A 46 -20.87 8.31 -7.67
C LYS A 46 -21.86 8.37 -8.83
N GLY A 47 -21.99 7.28 -9.60
CA GLY A 47 -22.91 7.20 -10.73
C GLY A 47 -22.45 7.96 -11.99
N VAL A 48 -21.16 8.30 -12.09
CA VAL A 48 -20.60 8.89 -13.30
C VAL A 48 -20.59 7.83 -14.40
N PRO A 49 -21.09 8.16 -15.63
CA PRO A 49 -21.01 7.24 -16.77
C PRO A 49 -19.56 6.81 -17.05
N ASP A 50 -19.35 5.52 -17.34
CA ASP A 50 -18.00 4.97 -17.51
C ASP A 50 -17.21 5.68 -18.62
N ASP A 51 -17.84 6.02 -19.74
CA ASP A 51 -17.20 6.70 -20.87
C ASP A 51 -16.71 8.11 -20.50
N ALA A 52 -17.49 8.88 -19.76
CA ALA A 52 -17.09 10.19 -19.26
C ALA A 52 -15.97 10.06 -18.21
N GLY A 53 -16.09 9.09 -17.31
CA GLY A 53 -15.05 8.77 -16.34
C GLY A 53 -13.73 8.41 -16.98
N GLN A 54 -13.73 7.54 -18.01
CA GLN A 54 -12.52 7.12 -18.70
C GLN A 54 -11.82 8.28 -19.42
N ARG A 55 -12.57 9.15 -20.11
CA ARG A 55 -11.99 10.34 -20.78
C ARG A 55 -11.25 11.25 -19.78
N VAL A 56 -11.82 11.47 -18.61
CA VAL A 56 -11.20 12.29 -17.57
C VAL A 56 -9.95 11.60 -17.01
N LEU A 57 -10.03 10.30 -16.70
CA LEU A 57 -8.89 9.53 -16.19
C LEU A 57 -7.74 9.46 -17.20
N ASP A 58 -8.03 9.28 -18.50
CA ASP A 58 -7.03 9.30 -19.55
C ASP A 58 -6.33 10.66 -19.60
N ARG A 59 -7.11 11.74 -19.59
CA ARG A 59 -6.56 13.09 -19.61
C ARG A 59 -5.70 13.37 -18.37
N PHE A 60 -6.12 12.93 -17.19
CA PHE A 60 -5.36 13.12 -15.96
C PHE A 60 -4.06 12.30 -15.95
N THR A 61 -4.05 11.13 -16.57
CA THR A 61 -2.83 10.34 -16.78
C THR A 61 -1.89 11.03 -17.76
N GLU A 62 -2.39 11.52 -18.90
CA GLU A 62 -1.59 12.25 -19.90
C GLU A 62 -0.89 13.50 -19.33
N VAL A 63 -1.56 14.23 -18.45
CA VAL A 63 -1.00 15.45 -17.82
C VAL A 63 -0.26 15.16 -16.52
N GLY A 64 -0.11 13.89 -16.13
CA GLY A 64 0.65 13.48 -14.94
C GLY A 64 -0.03 13.76 -13.59
N LEU A 65 -1.33 14.03 -13.56
CA LEU A 65 -2.11 14.12 -12.32
C LEU A 65 -2.36 12.74 -11.70
N ILE A 66 -2.41 11.71 -12.54
CA ILE A 66 -2.44 10.30 -12.16
C ILE A 66 -1.14 9.68 -12.65
N ASP A 67 -0.35 9.14 -11.73
CA ASP A 67 0.88 8.42 -12.04
C ASP A 67 0.99 7.23 -11.08
N ASP A 68 0.48 6.08 -11.54
CA ASP A 68 0.49 4.84 -10.77
C ASP A 68 1.93 4.32 -10.55
N GLY A 69 2.87 4.65 -11.45
CA GLY A 69 4.28 4.31 -11.33
C GLY A 69 4.94 5.05 -10.17
N ALA A 70 4.87 6.37 -10.19
CA ALA A 70 5.42 7.22 -9.12
C ALA A 70 4.77 6.91 -7.76
N LEU A 71 3.45 6.65 -7.75
CA LEU A 71 2.74 6.23 -6.55
C LEU A 71 3.25 4.88 -6.03
N ALA A 72 3.44 3.89 -6.90
CA ALA A 72 3.93 2.58 -6.52
C ALA A 72 5.36 2.62 -5.98
N ASP A 73 6.24 3.39 -6.60
CA ASP A 73 7.64 3.58 -6.18
C ASP A 73 7.70 4.24 -4.79
N GLY A 74 7.01 5.35 -4.61
CA GLY A 74 6.94 6.04 -3.31
C GLY A 74 6.34 5.16 -2.22
N TYR A 75 5.32 4.38 -2.56
CA TYR A 75 4.71 3.42 -1.66
C TYR A 75 5.69 2.30 -1.27
N ALA A 76 6.41 1.72 -2.24
CA ALA A 76 7.38 0.67 -2.01
C ALA A 76 8.50 1.14 -1.06
N GLN A 77 9.07 2.31 -1.31
CA GLN A 77 10.09 2.92 -0.44
C GLN A 77 9.58 3.15 0.99
N ALA A 78 8.40 3.74 1.14
CA ALA A 78 7.82 4.02 2.45
C ALA A 78 7.53 2.73 3.24
N GLN A 79 7.05 1.67 2.59
CA GLN A 79 6.74 0.41 3.26
C GLN A 79 8.00 -0.41 3.57
N GLN A 80 9.04 -0.34 2.73
CA GLN A 80 10.35 -0.92 3.02
C GLN A 80 10.95 -0.29 4.29
N GLY A 81 10.90 1.03 4.42
CA GLY A 81 11.32 1.74 5.62
C GLY A 81 10.58 1.31 6.89
N ARG A 82 9.33 0.85 6.76
CA ARG A 82 8.51 0.28 7.84
C ARG A 82 8.72 -1.22 8.06
N GLY A 83 9.62 -1.85 7.30
CA GLY A 83 9.94 -3.27 7.42
C GLY A 83 8.88 -4.21 6.84
N LEU A 84 8.17 -3.80 5.77
CA LEU A 84 7.39 -4.73 4.96
C LEU A 84 8.30 -5.38 3.92
N ALA A 85 8.12 -6.68 3.74
CA ALA A 85 8.80 -7.43 2.71
C ALA A 85 8.21 -7.13 1.31
N ARG A 86 9.01 -7.32 0.26
CA ARG A 86 8.66 -7.14 -1.15
C ARG A 86 7.30 -7.75 -1.50
N ARG A 87 7.06 -9.00 -1.05
CA ARG A 87 5.80 -9.72 -1.31
C ARG A 87 4.58 -9.00 -0.73
N ALA A 88 4.68 -8.48 0.49
CA ALA A 88 3.58 -7.75 1.13
C ALA A 88 3.33 -6.40 0.46
N VAL A 89 4.39 -5.70 0.03
CA VAL A 89 4.28 -4.46 -0.74
C VAL A 89 3.56 -4.72 -2.05
N ALA A 90 3.99 -5.72 -2.84
CA ALA A 90 3.35 -6.10 -4.09
C ALA A 90 1.86 -6.44 -3.90
N GLN A 91 1.52 -7.21 -2.85
CA GLN A 91 0.14 -7.57 -2.58
C GLN A 91 -0.73 -6.35 -2.25
N LYS A 92 -0.19 -5.37 -1.53
CA LYS A 92 -0.92 -4.14 -1.20
C LYS A 92 -1.13 -3.26 -2.43
N LEU A 93 -0.13 -3.11 -3.31
CA LEU A 93 -0.27 -2.39 -4.58
C LEU A 93 -1.30 -3.05 -5.49
N ARG A 94 -1.28 -4.39 -5.58
CA ARG A 94 -2.28 -5.16 -6.34
C ARG A 94 -3.70 -4.90 -5.83
N ARG A 95 -3.92 -4.82 -4.51
CA ARG A 95 -5.24 -4.48 -3.93
C ARG A 95 -5.68 -3.04 -4.23
N ARG A 96 -4.75 -2.15 -4.51
CA ARG A 96 -5.03 -0.79 -4.96
C ARG A 96 -5.27 -0.68 -6.47
N GLY A 97 -5.19 -1.81 -7.19
CA GLY A 97 -5.45 -1.89 -8.61
C GLY A 97 -4.29 -1.44 -9.51
N VAL A 98 -3.06 -1.39 -8.97
CA VAL A 98 -1.86 -1.17 -9.79
C VAL A 98 -1.60 -2.41 -10.63
N ASP A 99 -1.19 -2.24 -11.88
CA ASP A 99 -0.88 -3.35 -12.79
C ASP A 99 0.42 -4.09 -12.42
N GLU A 100 0.54 -5.35 -12.87
CA GLU A 100 1.66 -6.23 -12.49
C GLU A 100 3.02 -5.73 -12.98
N ALA A 101 3.10 -5.06 -14.13
CA ALA A 101 4.37 -4.55 -14.66
C ALA A 101 4.87 -3.40 -13.79
N THR A 102 3.99 -2.47 -13.45
CA THR A 102 4.25 -1.33 -12.53
C THR A 102 4.63 -1.84 -11.14
N ILE A 103 3.89 -2.83 -10.59
CA ILE A 103 4.24 -3.47 -9.32
C ILE A 103 5.63 -4.09 -9.40
N GLY A 104 5.91 -4.87 -10.45
CA GLY A 104 7.19 -5.53 -10.65
C GLY A 104 8.36 -4.54 -10.65
N HIS A 105 8.19 -3.39 -11.33
CA HIS A 105 9.17 -2.30 -11.34
C HIS A 105 9.36 -1.72 -9.93
N ALA A 106 8.32 -1.29 -9.28
CA ALA A 106 8.38 -0.67 -7.96
C ALA A 106 9.03 -1.55 -6.89
N VAL A 107 8.77 -2.86 -6.91
CA VAL A 107 9.37 -3.77 -5.93
C VAL A 107 10.74 -4.32 -6.35
N SER A 108 11.21 -4.06 -7.58
CA SER A 108 12.53 -4.52 -8.04
C SER A 108 13.67 -3.87 -7.26
N THR A 109 13.46 -2.67 -6.75
CA THR A 109 14.43 -1.94 -5.91
C THR A 109 14.61 -2.56 -4.52
N ILE A 110 13.67 -3.43 -4.09
CA ILE A 110 13.75 -4.15 -2.83
C ILE A 110 14.48 -5.47 -3.10
N ASP A 111 15.79 -5.47 -2.98
CA ASP A 111 16.61 -6.66 -3.16
C ASP A 111 16.62 -7.57 -1.91
N ARG A 112 17.15 -8.78 -2.09
CA ARG A 112 17.20 -9.79 -1.02
C ARG A 112 18.07 -9.36 0.16
N SER A 113 19.13 -8.62 -0.07
CA SER A 113 20.05 -8.16 0.99
C SER A 113 19.38 -7.10 1.85
N SER A 114 18.66 -6.17 1.25
CA SER A 114 17.89 -5.15 1.95
C SER A 114 16.71 -5.74 2.72
N GLU A 115 16.05 -6.77 2.19
CA GLU A 115 15.01 -7.53 2.93
C GLU A 115 15.61 -8.23 4.16
N TYR A 116 16.74 -8.91 4.01
CA TYR A 116 17.42 -9.60 5.10
C TYR A 116 17.80 -8.60 6.21
N ALA A 117 18.44 -7.50 5.87
CA ALA A 117 18.81 -6.46 6.82
C ALA A 117 17.60 -5.83 7.53
N ALA A 118 16.50 -5.63 6.81
CA ALA A 118 15.26 -5.12 7.41
C ALA A 118 14.66 -6.13 8.40
N ALA A 119 14.63 -7.42 8.05
CA ALA A 119 14.19 -8.49 8.94
C ALA A 119 15.05 -8.58 10.20
N GLN A 120 16.38 -8.48 10.07
CA GLN A 120 17.30 -8.46 11.22
C GLN A 120 16.98 -7.30 12.17
N ARG A 121 16.78 -6.08 11.67
CA ARG A 121 16.40 -4.92 12.49
C ARG A 121 15.07 -5.13 13.22
N LEU A 122 14.09 -5.77 12.59
CA LEU A 122 12.81 -6.09 13.21
C LEU A 122 12.99 -7.10 14.36
N VAL A 123 13.76 -8.16 14.13
CA VAL A 123 14.05 -9.17 15.14
C VAL A 123 14.83 -8.55 16.31
N ALA A 124 15.89 -7.79 16.04
CA ALA A 124 16.69 -7.14 17.07
C ALA A 124 15.86 -6.24 17.99
N ARG A 125 14.89 -5.49 17.43
CA ARG A 125 13.98 -4.66 18.23
C ARG A 125 12.97 -5.47 19.05
N LYS A 126 12.55 -6.63 18.55
CA LYS A 126 11.52 -7.44 19.22
C LYS A 126 12.09 -8.43 20.25
N LEU A 127 13.27 -8.96 19.99
CA LEU A 127 13.91 -10.02 20.78
C LEU A 127 14.03 -9.68 22.29
N PRO A 128 14.42 -8.45 22.70
CA PRO A 128 14.51 -8.10 24.11
C PRO A 128 13.20 -8.30 24.90
N SER A 129 12.06 -8.08 24.25
CA SER A 129 10.74 -8.27 24.88
C SER A 129 10.33 -9.75 25.03
N LEU A 130 11.12 -10.66 24.52
CA LEU A 130 10.86 -12.10 24.54
C LEU A 130 11.86 -12.88 25.42
N ARG A 131 12.85 -12.20 26.03
CA ARG A 131 13.94 -12.84 26.81
C ARG A 131 13.48 -13.75 27.93
N GLY A 132 12.28 -13.57 28.47
CA GLY A 132 11.73 -14.43 29.52
C GLY A 132 11.03 -15.70 29.03
N LEU A 133 11.07 -15.97 27.72
CA LEU A 133 10.42 -17.13 27.11
C LEU A 133 11.47 -18.16 26.68
N ASP A 134 11.07 -19.44 26.62
CA ASP A 134 11.91 -20.51 26.10
C ASP A 134 12.34 -20.22 24.65
N PRO A 135 13.58 -20.56 24.25
CA PRO A 135 14.11 -20.29 22.90
C PRO A 135 13.19 -20.76 21.76
N PRO A 136 12.57 -21.96 21.79
CA PRO A 136 11.62 -22.37 20.76
C PRO A 136 10.39 -21.48 20.66
N VAL A 137 9.91 -20.93 21.77
CA VAL A 137 8.76 -20.02 21.83
C VAL A 137 9.15 -18.66 21.25
N GLN A 138 10.34 -18.15 21.59
CA GLN A 138 10.90 -16.93 21.01
C GLN A 138 10.99 -17.06 19.48
N ALA A 139 11.61 -18.14 19.00
CA ALA A 139 11.77 -18.41 17.56
C ALA A 139 10.42 -18.43 16.84
N ARG A 140 9.43 -19.18 17.35
CA ARG A 140 8.09 -19.26 16.74
C ARG A 140 7.42 -17.90 16.66
N ARG A 141 7.51 -17.07 17.71
CA ARG A 141 6.90 -15.72 17.73
C ARG A 141 7.57 -14.78 16.74
N LEU A 142 8.90 -14.80 16.64
CA LEU A 142 9.66 -13.95 15.72
C LEU A 142 9.44 -14.36 14.28
N VAL A 143 9.49 -15.67 13.96
CA VAL A 143 9.17 -16.17 12.61
C VAL A 143 7.73 -15.77 12.22
N GLY A 144 6.76 -15.99 13.09
CA GLY A 144 5.38 -15.59 12.85
C GLY A 144 5.21 -14.07 12.60
N MET A 145 5.97 -13.24 13.34
CA MET A 145 6.00 -11.79 13.14
C MET A 145 6.51 -11.43 11.73
N LEU A 146 7.62 -12.03 11.30
CA LEU A 146 8.20 -11.78 9.97
C LEU A 146 7.28 -12.28 8.85
N CYS A 147 6.71 -13.48 8.98
CA CYS A 147 5.77 -14.02 8.00
C CYS A 147 4.54 -13.13 7.80
N ARG A 148 3.98 -12.57 8.87
CA ARG A 148 2.86 -11.59 8.78
C ARG A 148 3.25 -10.28 8.07
N ARG A 149 4.54 -9.95 8.03
CA ARG A 149 5.08 -8.80 7.28
C ARG A 149 5.48 -9.14 5.84
N GLY A 150 5.22 -10.40 5.42
CA GLY A 150 5.40 -10.86 4.05
C GLY A 150 6.77 -11.47 3.75
N TYR A 151 7.65 -11.61 4.75
CA TYR A 151 8.93 -12.32 4.57
C TYR A 151 8.68 -13.80 4.29
N SER A 152 9.53 -14.40 3.44
CA SER A 152 9.44 -15.84 3.20
C SER A 152 9.80 -16.62 4.47
N THR A 153 9.20 -17.80 4.62
CA THR A 153 9.45 -18.66 5.78
C THR A 153 10.94 -19.00 5.91
N GLY A 154 11.63 -19.28 4.80
CA GLY A 154 13.07 -19.56 4.79
C GLY A 154 13.89 -18.40 5.33
N LEU A 155 13.68 -17.17 4.79
CA LEU A 155 14.37 -15.98 5.29
C LEU A 155 14.06 -15.71 6.76
N ALA A 156 12.79 -15.86 7.16
CA ALA A 156 12.39 -15.65 8.54
C ALA A 156 13.09 -16.60 9.51
N HIS A 157 13.19 -17.89 9.16
CA HIS A 157 13.92 -18.88 9.96
C HIS A 157 15.41 -18.59 10.01
N ASP A 158 16.05 -18.23 8.89
CA ASP A 158 17.48 -17.93 8.85
C ASP A 158 17.83 -16.74 9.74
N VAL A 159 17.08 -15.63 9.61
CA VAL A 159 17.31 -14.43 10.44
C VAL A 159 17.10 -14.71 11.92
N VAL A 160 16.04 -15.41 12.29
CA VAL A 160 15.71 -15.70 13.67
C VAL A 160 16.74 -16.65 14.29
N ARG A 161 17.15 -17.70 13.58
CA ARG A 161 18.19 -18.63 14.02
C ARG A 161 19.50 -17.91 14.33
N THR A 162 19.94 -17.05 13.39
CA THR A 162 21.17 -16.24 13.56
C THR A 162 21.07 -15.30 14.77
N ALA A 163 19.91 -14.68 14.97
CA ALA A 163 19.72 -13.75 16.08
C ALA A 163 19.71 -14.43 17.45
N ILE A 164 19.09 -15.60 17.57
CA ILE A 164 19.04 -16.35 18.84
C ILE A 164 20.42 -16.94 19.16
N ALA A 165 21.10 -17.56 18.18
CA ALA A 165 22.46 -18.09 18.39
C ALA A 165 23.46 -17.00 18.78
N GLY A 166 23.33 -15.79 18.27
CA GLY A 166 24.16 -14.65 18.65
C GLY A 166 23.94 -14.18 20.10
N VAL A 167 22.76 -14.41 20.67
CA VAL A 167 22.46 -14.09 22.07
C VAL A 167 23.09 -15.12 23.00
N ASP A 168 23.06 -16.39 22.65
CA ASP A 168 23.63 -17.48 23.46
C ASP A 168 25.16 -17.32 23.60
N LEU A 169 25.84 -16.88 22.54
CA LEU A 169 27.28 -16.59 22.56
C LEU A 169 27.68 -15.41 23.46
N LEU A 170 26.76 -14.47 23.72
CA LEU A 170 27.02 -13.31 24.56
C LEU A 170 26.66 -13.56 26.03
N THR A 171 25.88 -14.60 26.32
CA THR A 171 25.50 -14.99 27.70
C THR A 171 26.40 -16.05 28.33
N ASP A 172 27.16 -16.82 27.55
CA ASP A 172 28.13 -17.81 28.04
C ASP A 172 29.53 -17.23 28.32
N GLY A 173 29.69 -15.92 28.24
CA GLY A 173 30.97 -15.21 28.41
C GLY A 173 31.18 -14.47 29.76
N ASP A 174 30.31 -14.69 30.78
CA ASP A 174 30.47 -14.08 32.13
C ASP A 174 30.83 -15.11 33.19
#